data_20b1a1fcca7f5a134cdd49870bb300fb
#
_entry.id   20b1a1fcca7f5a134cdd49870bb300fb
#
_cell.length_a   1.000
_cell.length_b   1.000
_cell.length_c   1.000
_cell.angle_alpha   90.00
_cell.angle_beta   90.00
_cell.angle_gamma   90.00
#
_symmetry.space_group_name_H-M   'P 1'
#
loop_
_entity.id
_entity.type
_entity.pdbx_description
1 polymer ?
#
loop_
_entity_poly.entity_id
_entity_poly.type
_entity_poly.pdbx_seq_one_letter_code
_entity_poly.pdbx_strand_id
1 'polypeptide(L)'
;KRLLKMIMTSSTYRQSAAINDKHMEVDPDNFYLARAPRLRLPAENIQDLVLASSGLLVNQIGGPSVKPYQPSGLWEAATSGRGTLATYIQDTGDKLYRRGIYNFIKLTVPPPKAIIFDSSNRDRCEITRNRTNTPLQALVMMNDPMILEASRVLSTKLTEKISDPELAIEEAFKRIVCREMKSKEKSLLLDFYESELAHYQTNPEEAKKTLDVGEYPMNEAAMTPQNAALMQVIVSLYNLEETITKS
;
A
#
# COMPACT_ATOMS: atom_id res chain seq x y z
N LYS A 1 20.49 11.73 12.80
CA LYS A 1 19.80 12.54 11.77
C LYS A 1 20.77 13.08 10.71
N ARG A 2 21.90 13.73 11.09
CA ARG A 2 22.87 14.32 10.14
C ARG A 2 23.41 13.29 9.14
N LEU A 3 23.85 12.11 9.60
CA LEU A 3 24.34 11.03 8.73
C LEU A 3 23.27 10.55 7.74
N LEU A 4 22.05 10.29 8.23
CA LEU A 4 20.94 9.86 7.37
C LEU A 4 20.62 10.92 6.30
N LYS A 5 20.58 12.21 6.69
CA LYS A 5 20.36 13.29 5.72
C LYS A 5 21.47 13.30 4.65
N MET A 6 22.73 13.16 5.07
CA MET A 6 23.87 13.15 4.13
C MET A 6 23.78 11.99 3.13
N ILE A 7 23.40 10.79 3.59
CA ILE A 7 23.19 9.62 2.71
C ILE A 7 22.05 9.90 1.74
N MET A 8 20.88 10.32 2.23
CA MET A 8 19.68 10.54 1.40
C MET A 8 19.83 11.67 0.39
N THR A 9 20.69 12.67 0.66
CA THR A 9 20.95 13.78 -0.24
C THR A 9 22.15 13.55 -1.18
N SER A 10 22.86 12.42 -1.05
CA SER A 10 23.98 12.08 -1.94
C SER A 10 23.51 11.81 -3.37
N SER A 11 24.36 12.11 -4.35
CA SER A 11 24.05 11.83 -5.76
C SER A 11 23.82 10.35 -6.01
N THR A 12 24.60 9.46 -5.38
CA THR A 12 24.45 8.01 -5.50
C THR A 12 23.08 7.53 -5.00
N TYR A 13 22.61 8.03 -3.85
CA TYR A 13 21.29 7.63 -3.33
C TYR A 13 20.13 8.12 -4.20
N ARG A 14 20.32 9.27 -4.85
CA ARG A 14 19.31 9.95 -5.68
C ARG A 14 19.37 9.57 -7.17
N GLN A 15 20.24 8.63 -7.55
CA GLN A 15 20.27 8.15 -8.91
C GLN A 15 18.92 7.55 -9.33
N SER A 16 18.56 7.77 -10.59
CA SER A 16 17.43 7.09 -11.23
C SER A 16 17.77 5.63 -11.50
N ALA A 17 16.77 4.75 -11.40
CA ALA A 17 16.88 3.36 -11.83
C ALA A 17 16.58 3.16 -13.33
N ALA A 18 16.36 4.24 -14.09
CA ALA A 18 16.09 4.17 -15.51
C ALA A 18 17.26 3.53 -16.26
N ILE A 19 16.92 2.58 -17.11
CA ILE A 19 17.88 1.82 -17.94
C ILE A 19 17.85 2.43 -19.34
N ASN A 20 19.04 2.60 -19.93
CA ASN A 20 19.20 2.92 -21.35
C ASN A 20 20.09 1.88 -22.03
N ASP A 21 20.09 1.88 -23.37
CA ASP A 21 20.81 0.88 -24.17
C ASP A 21 22.30 0.87 -23.84
N LYS A 22 22.90 2.04 -23.62
CA LYS A 22 24.31 2.15 -23.25
C LYS A 22 24.62 1.51 -21.89
N HIS A 23 23.70 1.60 -20.91
CA HIS A 23 23.86 0.91 -19.63
C HIS A 23 23.84 -0.61 -19.80
N MET A 24 22.99 -1.11 -20.69
CA MET A 24 22.89 -2.55 -20.95
C MET A 24 24.08 -3.08 -21.72
N GLU A 25 24.67 -2.27 -22.60
CA GLU A 25 25.84 -2.65 -23.39
C GLU A 25 27.13 -2.66 -22.55
N VAL A 26 27.33 -1.64 -21.68
CA VAL A 26 28.61 -1.45 -20.98
C VAL A 26 28.62 -2.10 -19.60
N ASP A 27 27.47 -2.04 -18.86
CA ASP A 27 27.37 -2.55 -17.49
C ASP A 27 25.95 -3.10 -17.21
N PRO A 28 25.60 -4.25 -17.80
CA PRO A 28 24.28 -4.85 -17.61
C PRO A 28 23.98 -5.16 -16.14
N ASP A 29 24.96 -5.61 -15.38
CA ASP A 29 24.81 -6.01 -13.98
C ASP A 29 24.91 -4.83 -12.99
N ASN A 30 25.11 -3.61 -13.50
CA ASN A 30 25.29 -2.40 -12.69
C ASN A 30 26.43 -2.49 -11.66
N PHE A 31 27.53 -3.12 -12.07
CA PHE A 31 28.70 -3.29 -11.22
C PHE A 31 29.34 -1.95 -10.82
N TYR A 32 29.32 -0.98 -11.74
CA TYR A 32 29.86 0.38 -11.51
C TYR A 32 28.87 1.33 -10.85
N LEU A 33 27.68 0.86 -10.44
CA LEU A 33 26.65 1.66 -9.78
C LEU A 33 26.27 2.92 -10.59
N ALA A 34 26.19 2.79 -11.92
CA ALA A 34 25.83 3.87 -12.83
C ALA A 34 24.33 4.24 -12.77
N ARG A 35 23.51 3.39 -12.17
CA ARG A 35 22.06 3.56 -11.92
C ARG A 35 21.67 3.03 -10.56
N ALA A 36 20.53 3.49 -10.04
CA ALA A 36 19.98 2.94 -8.81
C ALA A 36 19.47 1.49 -9.04
N PRO A 37 19.56 0.61 -8.04
CA PRO A 37 18.94 -0.70 -8.14
C PRO A 37 17.41 -0.57 -7.99
N ARG A 38 16.66 -1.32 -8.78
CA ARG A 38 15.20 -1.50 -8.57
C ARG A 38 14.99 -2.55 -7.48
N LEU A 39 14.43 -2.13 -6.38
CA LEU A 39 14.26 -2.99 -5.22
C LEU A 39 12.80 -2.98 -4.75
N ARG A 40 12.17 -4.17 -4.70
CA ARG A 40 10.86 -4.36 -4.09
C ARG A 40 10.90 -3.91 -2.63
N LEU A 41 9.91 -3.12 -2.22
CA LEU A 41 9.77 -2.71 -0.83
C LEU A 41 9.43 -3.92 0.06
N PRO A 42 9.98 -3.99 1.27
CA PRO A 42 9.55 -4.96 2.28
C PRO A 42 8.08 -4.81 2.64
N ALA A 43 7.43 -5.90 3.06
CA ALA A 43 6.01 -5.92 3.45
C ALA A 43 5.63 -4.80 4.43
N GLU A 44 6.48 -4.56 5.43
CA GLU A 44 6.29 -3.52 6.44
C GLU A 44 6.32 -2.11 5.82
N ASN A 45 7.17 -1.89 4.82
CA ASN A 45 7.28 -0.59 4.15
C ASN A 45 6.11 -0.35 3.19
N ILE A 46 5.57 -1.40 2.56
CA ILE A 46 4.35 -1.30 1.74
C ILE A 46 3.18 -0.87 2.62
N GLN A 47 3.01 -1.48 3.79
CA GLN A 47 2.00 -1.05 4.76
C GLN A 47 2.19 0.41 5.17
N ASP A 48 3.42 0.80 5.55
CA ASP A 48 3.75 2.16 5.96
C ASP A 48 3.45 3.18 4.84
N LEU A 49 3.76 2.84 3.58
CA LEU A 49 3.51 3.69 2.42
C LEU A 49 2.01 3.93 2.23
N VAL A 50 1.20 2.86 2.25
CA VAL A 50 -0.26 2.95 2.06
C VAL A 50 -0.89 3.79 3.18
N LEU A 51 -0.51 3.54 4.42
CA LEU A 51 -1.02 4.32 5.57
C LEU A 51 -0.54 5.78 5.55
N ALA A 52 0.70 6.04 5.13
CA ALA A 52 1.24 7.40 5.08
C ALA A 52 0.59 8.23 3.97
N SER A 53 0.48 7.68 2.76
CA SER A 53 -0.11 8.40 1.61
C SER A 53 -1.60 8.69 1.80
N SER A 54 -2.35 7.80 2.46
CA SER A 54 -3.76 8.02 2.83
C SER A 54 -3.94 8.96 4.03
N GLY A 55 -2.85 9.22 4.79
CA GLY A 55 -2.90 10.01 6.02
C GLY A 55 -3.58 9.29 7.18
N LEU A 56 -3.55 7.94 7.18
CA LEU A 56 -3.98 7.10 8.30
C LEU A 56 -2.84 6.77 9.26
N LEU A 57 -1.57 6.90 8.83
CA LEU A 57 -0.42 6.45 9.61
C LEU A 57 -0.35 7.10 10.99
N VAL A 58 -0.42 6.29 12.02
CA VAL A 58 -0.17 6.69 13.41
C VAL A 58 1.32 6.60 13.70
N ASN A 59 1.99 7.74 13.77
CA ASN A 59 3.44 7.84 13.97
C ASN A 59 3.83 7.81 15.46
N GLN A 60 3.41 6.75 16.16
CA GLN A 60 3.79 6.50 17.55
C GLN A 60 5.00 5.55 17.61
N ILE A 61 6.06 5.93 18.27
CA ILE A 61 7.26 5.10 18.47
C ILE A 61 7.15 4.37 19.81
N GLY A 62 7.51 3.08 19.82
CA GLY A 62 7.47 2.24 21.03
C GLY A 62 6.08 1.71 21.35
N GLY A 63 5.95 1.07 22.49
CA GLY A 63 4.72 0.42 22.94
C GLY A 63 4.55 -1.03 22.47
N PRO A 64 3.43 -1.67 22.82
CA PRO A 64 3.16 -3.07 22.47
C PRO A 64 2.93 -3.27 20.97
N SER A 65 3.08 -4.52 20.53
CA SER A 65 2.68 -4.94 19.17
C SER A 65 1.18 -4.82 18.98
N VAL A 66 0.76 -4.67 17.71
CA VAL A 66 -0.63 -4.49 17.31
C VAL A 66 -1.08 -5.61 16.38
N LYS A 67 -2.39 -5.85 16.36
CA LYS A 67 -3.06 -6.88 15.55
C LYS A 67 -3.96 -6.22 14.51
N PRO A 68 -3.42 -5.87 13.32
CA PRO A 68 -4.19 -5.25 12.25
C PRO A 68 -5.16 -6.24 11.59
N TYR A 69 -5.81 -5.82 10.50
CA TYR A 69 -6.69 -6.68 9.70
C TYR A 69 -6.01 -8.00 9.31
N GLN A 70 -6.72 -9.09 9.54
CA GLN A 70 -6.33 -10.45 9.16
C GLN A 70 -7.58 -11.28 8.89
N PRO A 71 -7.56 -12.22 7.92
CA PRO A 71 -8.66 -13.14 7.72
C PRO A 71 -9.01 -13.91 9.00
N SER A 72 -10.31 -14.04 9.29
CA SER A 72 -10.81 -14.75 10.46
C SER A 72 -10.53 -16.26 10.37
N GLY A 73 -10.49 -16.93 11.52
CA GLY A 73 -10.37 -18.39 11.60
C GLY A 73 -8.97 -18.97 11.41
N LEU A 74 -7.96 -18.17 11.01
CA LEU A 74 -6.61 -18.68 10.75
C LEU A 74 -5.91 -19.21 12.00
N TRP A 75 -6.01 -18.49 13.11
CA TRP A 75 -5.37 -18.90 14.35
C TRP A 75 -6.07 -20.11 14.96
N GLU A 76 -7.38 -20.12 14.91
CA GLU A 76 -8.23 -21.21 15.37
C GLU A 76 -7.92 -22.51 14.62
N ALA A 77 -7.82 -22.44 13.29
CA ALA A 77 -7.45 -23.58 12.46
C ALA A 77 -6.06 -24.13 12.80
N ALA A 78 -5.07 -23.25 12.97
CA ALA A 78 -3.69 -23.65 13.24
C ALA A 78 -3.46 -24.18 14.67
N THR A 79 -4.31 -23.80 15.63
CA THR A 79 -4.18 -24.22 17.04
C THR A 79 -5.23 -25.22 17.48
N SER A 80 -6.14 -25.62 16.59
CA SER A 80 -7.34 -26.41 16.92
C SER A 80 -8.14 -25.76 18.07
N GLY A 81 -8.15 -24.44 18.15
CA GLY A 81 -8.85 -23.68 19.18
C GLY A 81 -8.26 -23.78 20.60
N ARG A 82 -7.00 -24.21 20.74
CA ARG A 82 -6.36 -24.44 22.05
C ARG A 82 -5.25 -23.43 22.36
N GLY A 83 -5.09 -23.11 23.64
CA GLY A 83 -4.02 -22.25 24.15
C GLY A 83 -4.39 -20.79 24.27
N THR A 84 -3.51 -19.99 24.87
CA THR A 84 -3.72 -18.57 25.19
C THR A 84 -3.82 -17.64 23.98
N LEU A 85 -3.31 -18.09 22.83
CA LEU A 85 -3.37 -17.36 21.54
C LEU A 85 -4.15 -18.18 20.50
N ALA A 86 -5.22 -18.87 20.91
CA ALA A 86 -6.04 -19.69 20.03
C ALA A 86 -6.82 -18.83 19.04
N THR A 87 -7.34 -17.69 19.47
CA THR A 87 -8.19 -16.80 18.69
C THR A 87 -7.48 -15.50 18.36
N TYR A 88 -7.62 -15.06 17.12
CA TYR A 88 -7.16 -13.73 16.70
C TYR A 88 -8.19 -12.68 17.09
N ILE A 89 -7.80 -11.79 17.99
CA ILE A 89 -8.61 -10.62 18.34
C ILE A 89 -7.95 -9.41 17.70
N GLN A 90 -8.58 -8.88 16.66
CA GLN A 90 -8.14 -7.67 15.96
C GLN A 90 -8.16 -6.47 16.93
N ASP A 91 -7.15 -5.62 16.86
CA ASP A 91 -7.18 -4.33 17.54
C ASP A 91 -8.10 -3.35 16.81
N THR A 92 -8.47 -2.26 17.47
CA THR A 92 -9.37 -1.22 16.96
C THR A 92 -8.75 0.18 17.04
N GLY A 93 -9.31 1.14 16.31
CA GLY A 93 -8.88 2.53 16.32
C GLY A 93 -7.43 2.71 15.86
N ASP A 94 -6.69 3.62 16.49
CA ASP A 94 -5.32 4.00 16.12
C ASP A 94 -4.33 2.83 16.02
N LYS A 95 -4.59 1.73 16.72
CA LYS A 95 -3.74 0.55 16.68
C LYS A 95 -3.74 -0.14 15.31
N LEU A 96 -4.82 -0.03 14.53
CA LEU A 96 -4.90 -0.57 13.17
C LEU A 96 -3.95 0.13 12.20
N TYR A 97 -3.60 1.37 12.49
CA TYR A 97 -2.87 2.24 11.56
C TYR A 97 -1.42 2.49 11.99
N ARG A 98 -0.90 1.67 12.89
CA ARG A 98 0.51 1.73 13.28
C ARG A 98 1.42 1.19 12.18
N ARG A 99 2.70 1.59 12.25
CA ARG A 99 3.72 1.11 11.31
C ARG A 99 3.83 -0.41 11.32
N GLY A 100 4.05 -0.98 10.15
CA GLY A 100 4.15 -2.43 9.95
C GLY A 100 5.16 -3.16 10.83
N ILE A 101 6.19 -2.45 11.30
CA ILE A 101 7.18 -3.03 12.23
C ILE A 101 6.57 -3.43 13.59
N TYR A 102 5.43 -2.86 13.97
CA TYR A 102 4.72 -3.18 15.21
C TYR A 102 3.71 -4.29 15.07
N ASN A 103 3.50 -4.84 13.88
CA ASN A 103 2.56 -5.94 13.67
C ASN A 103 2.97 -7.16 14.51
N PHE A 104 2.00 -7.73 15.21
CA PHE A 104 2.19 -8.95 15.98
C PHE A 104 2.45 -10.14 15.06
N ILE A 105 3.54 -10.87 15.31
CA ILE A 105 3.89 -12.07 14.54
C ILE A 105 3.79 -13.28 15.46
N LYS A 106 2.84 -14.18 15.15
CA LYS A 106 2.77 -15.49 15.75
C LYS A 106 3.58 -16.46 14.90
N LEU A 107 4.61 -17.09 15.45
CA LEU A 107 5.54 -17.94 14.68
C LEU A 107 4.84 -19.09 13.95
N THR A 108 3.83 -19.68 14.58
CA THR A 108 3.06 -20.79 13.98
C THR A 108 2.09 -20.32 12.88
N VAL A 109 1.69 -19.05 12.89
CA VAL A 109 0.74 -18.44 11.95
C VAL A 109 1.16 -17.00 11.70
N PRO A 110 2.24 -16.78 10.96
CA PRO A 110 2.64 -15.40 10.60
C PRO A 110 1.57 -14.74 9.73
N PRO A 111 1.46 -13.40 9.73
CA PRO A 111 0.45 -12.69 8.96
C PRO A 111 0.53 -13.04 7.47
N PRO A 112 -0.55 -13.56 6.85
CA PRO A 112 -0.51 -14.06 5.46
C PRO A 112 -0.04 -13.00 4.46
N LYS A 113 -0.52 -11.77 4.59
CA LYS A 113 -0.11 -10.64 3.75
C LYS A 113 1.41 -10.43 3.82
N ALA A 114 1.99 -10.47 5.00
CA ALA A 114 3.42 -10.28 5.16
C ALA A 114 4.22 -11.39 4.47
N ILE A 115 3.79 -12.65 4.58
CA ILE A 115 4.43 -13.80 3.91
C ILE A 115 4.35 -13.67 2.40
N ILE A 116 3.20 -13.27 1.85
CA ILE A 116 3.03 -13.05 0.41
C ILE A 116 4.00 -11.99 -0.11
N PHE A 117 4.38 -11.00 0.71
CA PHE A 117 5.39 -9.99 0.41
C PHE A 117 6.78 -10.32 0.97
N ASP A 118 7.13 -11.61 1.05
CA ASP A 118 8.46 -12.11 1.42
C ASP A 118 8.96 -11.63 2.79
N SER A 119 8.06 -11.39 3.73
CA SER A 119 8.46 -11.11 5.11
C SER A 119 9.04 -12.36 5.76
N SER A 120 10.04 -12.18 6.62
CA SER A 120 10.55 -13.28 7.43
C SER A 120 9.48 -13.84 8.36
N ASN A 121 9.33 -15.17 8.40
CA ASN A 121 8.48 -15.84 9.38
C ASN A 121 9.12 -15.94 10.77
N ARG A 122 10.41 -15.51 10.89
CA ARG A 122 11.17 -15.41 12.15
C ARG A 122 11.38 -16.73 12.90
N ASP A 123 11.22 -17.87 12.25
CA ASP A 123 11.53 -19.19 12.81
C ASP A 123 13.03 -19.50 12.76
N ARG A 124 13.76 -18.82 11.90
CA ARG A 124 15.22 -18.91 11.72
C ARG A 124 15.85 -17.56 11.40
N CYS A 125 17.18 -17.46 11.58
CA CYS A 125 17.92 -16.30 11.16
C CYS A 125 18.02 -16.24 9.63
N GLU A 126 17.62 -15.12 9.06
CA GLU A 126 17.75 -14.82 7.64
C GLU A 126 18.65 -13.60 7.45
N ILE A 127 19.71 -13.78 6.65
CA ILE A 127 20.65 -12.69 6.33
C ILE A 127 20.03 -11.77 5.27
N THR A 128 19.30 -12.35 4.31
CA THR A 128 18.63 -11.63 3.22
C THR A 128 17.22 -12.18 3.05
N ARG A 129 16.25 -11.28 2.82
CA ARG A 129 14.88 -11.69 2.44
C ARG A 129 14.79 -11.87 0.94
N ASN A 130 13.98 -12.81 0.52
CA ASN A 130 13.58 -12.91 -0.88
C ASN A 130 12.84 -11.64 -1.31
N ARG A 131 12.81 -11.41 -2.62
CA ARG A 131 12.06 -10.29 -3.23
C ARG A 131 11.44 -10.82 -4.51
N THR A 132 10.25 -11.37 -4.35
CA THR A 132 9.51 -11.92 -5.47
C THR A 132 8.55 -10.88 -6.07
N ASN A 133 8.12 -11.10 -7.29
CA ASN A 133 7.04 -10.36 -7.91
C ASN A 133 6.04 -11.38 -8.46
N THR A 134 4.92 -11.54 -7.78
CA THR A 134 3.94 -12.59 -8.09
C THR A 134 2.55 -11.99 -8.34
N PRO A 135 1.71 -12.62 -9.19
CA PRO A 135 0.32 -12.19 -9.36
C PRO A 135 -0.48 -12.18 -8.06
N LEU A 136 -0.12 -13.04 -7.09
CA LEU A 136 -0.77 -13.08 -5.79
C LEU A 136 -0.54 -11.80 -4.99
N GLN A 137 0.62 -11.18 -5.12
CA GLN A 137 0.89 -9.88 -4.49
C GLN A 137 -0.02 -8.78 -5.07
N ALA A 138 -0.21 -8.74 -6.39
CA ALA A 138 -1.13 -7.82 -7.04
C ALA A 138 -2.58 -8.05 -6.55
N LEU A 139 -3.00 -9.31 -6.45
CA LEU A 139 -4.33 -9.66 -5.92
C LEU A 139 -4.52 -9.18 -4.48
N VAL A 140 -3.50 -9.30 -3.63
CA VAL A 140 -3.55 -8.77 -2.26
C VAL A 140 -3.65 -7.25 -2.26
N MET A 141 -2.88 -6.54 -3.10
CA MET A 141 -2.97 -5.08 -3.20
C MET A 141 -4.37 -4.59 -3.58
N MET A 142 -5.13 -5.38 -4.33
CA MET A 142 -6.49 -5.04 -4.77
C MET A 142 -7.58 -5.43 -3.76
N ASN A 143 -7.31 -6.35 -2.84
CA ASN A 143 -8.37 -6.96 -2.00
C ASN A 143 -8.10 -6.87 -0.49
N ASP A 144 -6.92 -6.43 -0.05
CA ASP A 144 -6.63 -6.32 1.38
C ASP A 144 -7.46 -5.20 2.03
N PRO A 145 -8.21 -5.48 3.11
CA PRO A 145 -9.10 -4.51 3.74
C PRO A 145 -8.42 -3.20 4.15
N MET A 146 -7.16 -3.26 4.60
CA MET A 146 -6.40 -2.06 4.97
C MET A 146 -6.11 -1.18 3.75
N ILE A 147 -5.80 -1.80 2.60
CA ILE A 147 -5.49 -1.05 1.38
C ILE A 147 -6.76 -0.42 0.80
N LEU A 148 -7.86 -1.17 0.80
CA LEU A 148 -9.16 -0.68 0.39
C LEU A 148 -9.63 0.48 1.30
N GLU A 149 -9.52 0.33 2.61
CA GLU A 149 -9.83 1.40 3.57
C GLU A 149 -8.96 2.64 3.37
N ALA A 150 -7.65 2.46 3.20
CA ALA A 150 -6.73 3.56 2.93
C ALA A 150 -7.08 4.29 1.63
N SER A 151 -7.48 3.55 0.59
CA SER A 151 -7.93 4.11 -0.69
C SER A 151 -9.23 4.90 -0.53
N ARG A 152 -10.19 4.38 0.22
CA ARG A 152 -11.44 5.06 0.58
C ARG A 152 -11.17 6.36 1.34
N VAL A 153 -10.33 6.29 2.37
CA VAL A 153 -10.01 7.47 3.19
C VAL A 153 -9.29 8.55 2.37
N LEU A 154 -8.38 8.14 1.48
CA LEU A 154 -7.70 9.09 0.60
C LEU A 154 -8.67 9.70 -0.41
N SER A 155 -9.56 8.93 -1.05
CA SER A 155 -10.57 9.44 -1.97
C SER A 155 -11.47 10.47 -1.30
N THR A 156 -11.98 10.17 -0.11
CA THR A 156 -12.83 11.09 0.67
C THR A 156 -12.09 12.40 0.99
N LYS A 157 -10.86 12.30 1.52
CA LYS A 157 -10.05 13.49 1.85
C LYS A 157 -9.72 14.36 0.64
N LEU A 158 -9.60 13.76 -0.55
CA LEU A 158 -9.32 14.49 -1.78
C LEU A 158 -10.58 15.17 -2.31
N THR A 159 -11.70 14.48 -2.40
CA THR A 159 -12.98 15.05 -2.88
C THR A 159 -13.54 16.13 -1.97
N GLU A 160 -13.28 16.08 -0.67
CA GLU A 160 -13.62 17.16 0.26
C GLU A 160 -12.85 18.47 -0.02
N LYS A 161 -11.65 18.39 -0.61
CA LYS A 161 -10.76 19.54 -0.82
C LYS A 161 -10.69 19.98 -2.28
N ILE A 162 -10.90 19.09 -3.21
CA ILE A 162 -10.68 19.27 -4.64
C ILE A 162 -11.94 18.81 -5.36
N SER A 163 -12.68 19.76 -5.90
CA SER A 163 -13.92 19.48 -6.65
C SER A 163 -13.67 18.93 -8.05
N ASP A 164 -12.49 19.20 -8.62
CA ASP A 164 -12.11 18.75 -9.96
C ASP A 164 -11.52 17.35 -9.88
N PRO A 165 -12.15 16.32 -10.52
CA PRO A 165 -11.65 14.94 -10.50
C PRO A 165 -10.23 14.80 -11.08
N GLU A 166 -9.90 15.55 -12.10
CA GLU A 166 -8.59 15.53 -12.74
C GLU A 166 -7.49 15.95 -11.74
N LEU A 167 -7.69 17.04 -11.03
CA LEU A 167 -6.76 17.51 -10.00
C LEU A 167 -6.72 16.57 -8.79
N ALA A 168 -7.83 15.94 -8.46
CA ALA A 168 -7.87 14.95 -7.37
C ALA A 168 -7.04 13.69 -7.72
N ILE A 169 -7.12 13.22 -8.96
CA ILE A 169 -6.32 12.10 -9.48
C ILE A 169 -4.83 12.47 -9.52
N GLU A 170 -4.48 13.68 -9.98
CA GLU A 170 -3.10 14.16 -9.98
C GLU A 170 -2.51 14.20 -8.57
N GLU A 171 -3.25 14.72 -7.61
CA GLU A 171 -2.81 14.77 -6.21
C GLU A 171 -2.68 13.35 -5.60
N ALA A 172 -3.61 12.43 -5.90
CA ALA A 172 -3.51 11.04 -5.49
C ALA A 172 -2.24 10.39 -6.06
N PHE A 173 -2.02 10.55 -7.36
CA PHE A 173 -0.85 10.02 -8.05
C PHE A 173 0.45 10.55 -7.44
N LYS A 174 0.54 11.86 -7.24
CA LYS A 174 1.71 12.52 -6.65
C LYS A 174 2.01 12.02 -5.24
N ARG A 175 0.99 11.80 -4.42
CA ARG A 175 1.16 11.26 -3.05
C ARG A 175 1.63 9.82 -3.02
N ILE A 176 1.14 9.00 -3.95
CA ILE A 176 1.40 7.56 -3.95
C ILE A 176 2.70 7.24 -4.69
N VAL A 177 2.88 7.81 -5.89
CA VAL A 177 4.01 7.50 -6.79
C VAL A 177 5.20 8.45 -6.59
N CYS A 178 4.98 9.59 -5.91
CA CYS A 178 6.01 10.58 -5.57
C CYS A 178 6.69 11.25 -6.79
N ARG A 179 5.98 11.35 -7.91
CA ARG A 179 6.39 12.12 -9.10
C ARG A 179 5.19 12.76 -9.79
N GLU A 180 5.46 13.65 -10.74
CA GLU A 180 4.41 14.21 -11.59
C GLU A 180 3.91 13.13 -12.59
N MET A 181 2.63 13.24 -12.92
CA MET A 181 1.93 12.36 -13.84
C MET A 181 2.22 12.75 -15.29
N LYS A 182 2.49 11.79 -16.17
CA LYS A 182 2.67 12.02 -17.59
C LYS A 182 1.31 12.15 -18.29
N SER A 183 1.25 12.89 -19.41
CA SER A 183 -0.01 13.12 -20.13
C SER A 183 -0.75 11.83 -20.52
N LYS A 184 -0.03 10.77 -20.90
CA LYS A 184 -0.64 9.47 -21.23
C LYS A 184 -1.22 8.76 -20.00
N GLU A 185 -0.53 8.82 -18.86
CA GLU A 185 -1.02 8.26 -17.59
C GLU A 185 -2.27 9.00 -17.14
N LYS A 186 -2.29 10.33 -17.30
CA LYS A 186 -3.42 11.17 -16.98
C LYS A 186 -4.67 10.80 -17.80
N SER A 187 -4.54 10.66 -19.11
CA SER A 187 -5.66 10.24 -19.97
C SER A 187 -6.20 8.89 -19.53
N LEU A 188 -5.32 7.88 -19.33
CA LEU A 188 -5.74 6.54 -18.93
C LEU A 188 -6.47 6.50 -17.58
N LEU A 189 -5.99 7.26 -16.61
CA LEU A 189 -6.61 7.30 -15.27
C LEU A 189 -7.92 8.07 -15.26
N LEU A 190 -8.05 9.11 -16.09
CA LEU A 190 -9.31 9.82 -16.28
C LEU A 190 -10.35 8.95 -16.98
N ASP A 191 -9.98 8.28 -18.07
CA ASP A 191 -10.87 7.35 -18.79
C ASP A 191 -11.36 6.22 -17.84
N PHE A 192 -10.47 5.71 -16.99
CA PHE A 192 -10.82 4.71 -15.98
C PHE A 192 -11.77 5.29 -14.93
N TYR A 193 -11.48 6.48 -14.41
CA TYR A 193 -12.37 7.16 -13.45
C TYR A 193 -13.77 7.39 -14.02
N GLU A 194 -13.88 7.87 -15.27
CA GLU A 194 -15.17 8.12 -15.93
C GLU A 194 -15.96 6.82 -16.12
N SER A 195 -15.28 5.73 -16.48
CA SER A 195 -15.90 4.41 -16.60
C SER A 195 -16.47 3.92 -15.27
N GLU A 196 -15.67 4.02 -14.19
CA GLU A 196 -16.11 3.63 -12.84
C GLU A 196 -17.24 4.54 -12.34
N LEU A 197 -17.15 5.84 -12.62
CA LEU A 197 -18.19 6.80 -12.25
C LEU A 197 -19.53 6.46 -12.92
N ALA A 198 -19.52 6.17 -14.22
CA ALA A 198 -20.73 5.77 -14.95
C ALA A 198 -21.34 4.47 -14.40
N HIS A 199 -20.47 3.50 -14.04
CA HIS A 199 -20.90 2.26 -13.40
C HIS A 199 -21.59 2.52 -12.06
N TYR A 200 -20.97 3.29 -11.15
CA TYR A 200 -21.53 3.58 -9.83
C TYR A 200 -22.70 4.55 -9.83
N GLN A 201 -22.81 5.41 -10.83
CA GLN A 201 -24.03 6.22 -11.04
C GLN A 201 -25.23 5.35 -11.41
N THR A 202 -25.00 4.30 -12.19
CA THR A 202 -26.03 3.32 -12.56
C THR A 202 -26.37 2.37 -11.41
N ASN A 203 -25.38 2.08 -10.54
CA ASN A 203 -25.47 1.15 -9.42
C ASN A 203 -25.09 1.79 -8.06
N PRO A 204 -25.90 2.73 -7.51
CA PRO A 204 -25.54 3.46 -6.29
C PRO A 204 -25.34 2.58 -5.04
N GLU A 205 -26.05 1.46 -4.97
CA GLU A 205 -25.91 0.52 -3.84
C GLU A 205 -24.57 -0.24 -3.89
N GLU A 206 -24.01 -0.46 -5.07
CA GLU A 206 -22.65 -1.00 -5.19
C GLU A 206 -21.60 0.02 -4.79
N ALA A 207 -21.80 1.30 -5.10
CA ALA A 207 -20.94 2.37 -4.63
C ALA A 207 -20.85 2.40 -3.09
N LYS A 208 -22.02 2.30 -2.42
CA LYS A 208 -22.07 2.24 -0.94
C LYS A 208 -21.35 1.01 -0.40
N LYS A 209 -21.59 -0.17 -0.98
CA LYS A 209 -20.90 -1.41 -0.56
C LYS A 209 -19.39 -1.34 -0.76
N THR A 210 -18.93 -0.74 -1.85
CA THR A 210 -17.50 -0.54 -2.12
C THR A 210 -16.85 0.38 -1.09
N LEU A 211 -17.58 1.41 -0.66
CA LEU A 211 -17.10 2.36 0.34
C LEU A 211 -17.29 1.86 1.79
N ASP A 212 -18.08 0.82 2.03
CA ASP A 212 -18.32 0.23 3.35
C ASP A 212 -17.19 -0.76 3.70
N VAL A 213 -15.97 -0.26 3.83
CA VAL A 213 -14.77 -1.05 4.14
C VAL A 213 -13.94 -0.39 5.24
N GLY A 214 -13.46 -1.23 6.18
CA GLY A 214 -12.59 -0.80 7.27
C GLY A 214 -13.34 -0.15 8.45
N GLU A 215 -12.57 0.25 9.47
CA GLU A 215 -13.11 0.80 10.73
C GLU A 215 -12.98 2.33 10.84
N TYR A 216 -12.22 2.97 9.94
CA TYR A 216 -12.08 4.42 9.97
C TYR A 216 -13.42 5.09 9.70
N PRO A 217 -13.89 6.01 10.56
CA PRO A 217 -15.19 6.63 10.42
C PRO A 217 -15.40 7.28 9.04
N MET A 218 -16.57 7.11 8.48
CA MET A 218 -16.99 7.74 7.24
C MET A 218 -18.34 8.44 7.44
N ASN A 219 -18.47 9.64 6.90
CA ASN A 219 -19.75 10.34 6.85
C ASN A 219 -20.59 9.74 5.72
N GLU A 220 -21.87 9.46 5.98
CA GLU A 220 -22.82 8.97 4.96
C GLU A 220 -22.89 9.90 3.73
N ALA A 221 -22.76 11.21 3.92
CA ALA A 221 -22.71 12.18 2.83
C ALA A 221 -21.52 12.00 1.87
N ALA A 222 -20.48 11.31 2.31
CA ALA A 222 -19.32 10.97 1.47
C ALA A 222 -19.47 9.64 0.73
N MET A 223 -20.55 8.88 0.96
CA MET A 223 -20.86 7.64 0.23
C MET A 223 -21.44 7.94 -1.16
N THR A 224 -20.63 8.51 -2.03
CA THR A 224 -21.02 8.97 -3.36
C THR A 224 -20.38 8.14 -4.46
N PRO A 225 -21.01 8.04 -5.65
CA PRO A 225 -20.41 7.43 -6.83
C PRO A 225 -19.03 8.00 -7.18
N GLN A 226 -18.83 9.32 -6.99
CA GLN A 226 -17.57 9.99 -7.23
C GLN A 226 -16.45 9.48 -6.32
N ASN A 227 -16.75 9.30 -5.02
CA ASN A 227 -15.79 8.75 -4.07
C ASN A 227 -15.48 7.28 -4.35
N ALA A 228 -16.48 6.49 -4.75
CA ALA A 228 -16.26 5.10 -5.14
C ALA A 228 -15.37 4.98 -6.38
N ALA A 229 -15.64 5.78 -7.41
CA ALA A 229 -14.83 5.81 -8.62
C ALA A 229 -13.38 6.24 -8.34
N LEU A 230 -13.18 7.31 -7.56
CA LEU A 230 -11.83 7.74 -7.20
C LEU A 230 -11.11 6.73 -6.31
N MET A 231 -11.82 6.02 -5.44
CA MET A 231 -11.26 4.92 -4.65
C MET A 231 -10.69 3.82 -5.56
N GLN A 232 -11.38 3.42 -6.64
CA GLN A 232 -10.89 2.41 -7.58
C GLN A 232 -9.62 2.87 -8.31
N VAL A 233 -9.56 4.14 -8.70
CA VAL A 233 -8.35 4.74 -9.26
C VAL A 233 -7.19 4.63 -8.24
N ILE A 234 -7.42 4.98 -6.98
CA ILE A 234 -6.41 4.92 -5.92
C ILE A 234 -5.95 3.48 -5.66
N VAL A 235 -6.86 2.50 -5.65
CA VAL A 235 -6.51 1.07 -5.54
C VAL A 235 -5.60 0.65 -6.69
N SER A 236 -5.90 1.08 -7.92
CA SER A 236 -5.05 0.80 -9.08
C SER A 236 -3.66 1.44 -8.96
N LEU A 237 -3.57 2.66 -8.41
CA LEU A 237 -2.29 3.33 -8.15
C LEU A 237 -1.44 2.59 -7.10
N TYR A 238 -2.05 2.08 -6.03
CA TYR A 238 -1.34 1.25 -5.05
C TYR A 238 -0.83 -0.06 -5.64
N ASN A 239 -1.49 -0.59 -6.68
CA ASN A 239 -1.11 -1.83 -7.35
C ASN A 239 -0.04 -1.64 -8.45
N LEU A 240 0.35 -0.42 -8.77
CA LEU A 240 1.44 -0.17 -9.71
C LEU A 240 2.76 -0.74 -9.19
N GLU A 241 3.54 -1.36 -10.06
CA GLU A 241 4.87 -1.85 -9.70
C GLU A 241 5.76 -0.71 -9.16
N GLU A 242 5.66 0.48 -9.75
CA GLU A 242 6.43 1.65 -9.34
C GLU A 242 6.13 2.07 -7.89
N THR A 243 4.90 1.91 -7.43
CA THR A 243 4.49 2.22 -6.05
C THR A 243 5.16 1.31 -5.02
N ILE A 244 5.30 0.03 -5.34
CA ILE A 244 5.82 -1.00 -4.42
C ILE A 244 7.28 -1.35 -4.66
N THR A 245 7.95 -0.59 -5.53
CA THR A 245 9.36 -0.76 -5.89
C THR A 245 10.09 0.57 -5.73
N LYS A 246 11.23 0.55 -5.04
CA LYS A 246 12.13 1.70 -5.04
C LYS A 246 12.84 1.76 -6.39
N SER A 247 12.67 2.85 -7.11
CA SER A 247 13.29 3.12 -8.42
C SER A 247 14.00 4.47 -8.42
#